data_9a0e944113abf10d87331f80ddaf3f4a
#
_entry.id   9a0e944113abf10d87331f80ddaf3f4a
#
_cell.length_a   1.000
_cell.length_b   1.000
_cell.length_c   1.000
_cell.angle_alpha   90.00
_cell.angle_beta   90.00
_cell.angle_gamma   90.00
#
_symmetry.space_group_name_H-M   'P 1'
#
loop_
_entity.id
_entity.type
_entity.pdbx_description
1 polymer ?
#
loop_
_entity_poly.entity_id
_entity_poly.type
_entity_poly.pdbx_seq_one_letter_code
_entity_poly.pdbx_strand_id
1 'polypeptide(L)'
;MKRILINSSYNDELRVALVDGAKLFDLDTEVTDRVLYKGSIFKATVSRIEQSLNAAFVDFGSTRHGFLPLKELSRNFYKKNSQGKSECTLREGQEILVQINKEERGTKGATLSTQISIAGRFMVLIANSDKSGGISRRITGDEREDLKNQISKLDIPEGMSVIIRTAGIDRSFEELQN
;
A
#
# COMPACT_ATOMS: atom_id res chain seq x y z
N MET A 1 29.11 -17.25 3.66
CA MET A 1 29.27 -15.81 3.40
C MET A 1 28.12 -15.33 2.55
N LYS A 2 27.35 -14.36 3.03
CA LYS A 2 26.21 -13.80 2.31
C LYS A 2 26.68 -12.94 1.15
N ARG A 3 26.08 -13.12 -0.02
CA ARG A 3 26.36 -12.38 -1.25
C ARG A 3 25.07 -12.02 -1.96
N ILE A 4 25.09 -10.91 -2.67
CA ILE A 4 24.05 -10.53 -3.63
C ILE A 4 24.64 -10.76 -5.02
N LEU A 5 23.98 -11.58 -5.81
CA LEU A 5 24.33 -11.86 -7.19
C LEU A 5 23.33 -11.13 -8.09
N ILE A 6 23.84 -10.32 -9.00
CA ILE A 6 23.03 -9.55 -9.95
C ILE A 6 23.38 -10.02 -11.36
N ASN A 7 22.38 -10.43 -12.12
CA ASN A 7 22.52 -10.81 -13.52
C ASN A 7 21.58 -9.95 -14.38
N SER A 8 22.19 -9.17 -15.28
CA SER A 8 21.52 -8.34 -16.28
C SER A 8 22.00 -8.68 -17.70
N SER A 9 22.35 -9.94 -17.95
CA SER A 9 22.88 -10.39 -19.24
C SER A 9 21.83 -10.33 -20.37
N TYR A 10 20.56 -10.30 -20.02
CA TYR A 10 19.44 -10.12 -20.95
C TYR A 10 18.90 -8.70 -20.82
N ASN A 11 18.68 -8.02 -21.94
CA ASN A 11 18.24 -6.62 -21.96
C ASN A 11 16.84 -6.40 -21.31
N ASP A 12 16.04 -7.43 -21.26
CA ASP A 12 14.65 -7.43 -20.83
C ASP A 12 14.43 -8.10 -19.47
N GLU A 13 15.50 -8.64 -18.86
CA GLU A 13 15.40 -9.33 -17.58
C GLU A 13 16.54 -9.02 -16.62
N LEU A 14 16.20 -8.58 -15.41
CA LEU A 14 17.13 -8.41 -14.30
C LEU A 14 16.82 -9.47 -13.22
N ARG A 15 17.83 -10.24 -12.83
CA ARG A 15 17.73 -11.21 -11.72
C ARG A 15 18.64 -10.81 -10.58
N VAL A 16 18.07 -10.77 -9.38
CA VAL A 16 18.81 -10.49 -8.14
C VAL A 16 18.64 -11.67 -7.19
N ALA A 17 19.73 -12.34 -6.85
CA ALA A 17 19.71 -13.48 -5.94
C ALA A 17 20.48 -13.16 -4.65
N LEU A 18 19.88 -13.47 -3.51
CA LEU A 18 20.53 -13.44 -2.20
C LEU A 18 20.96 -14.87 -1.84
N VAL A 19 22.28 -15.07 -1.68
CA VAL A 19 22.84 -16.40 -1.41
C VAL A 19 23.75 -16.40 -0.17
N ASP A 20 23.80 -17.54 0.53
CA ASP A 20 24.83 -17.81 1.54
C ASP A 20 25.57 -19.08 1.17
N GLY A 21 26.84 -18.92 0.77
CA GLY A 21 27.58 -19.99 0.14
C GLY A 21 26.90 -20.46 -1.15
N ALA A 22 26.46 -21.74 -1.18
CA ALA A 22 25.70 -22.34 -2.28
C ALA A 22 24.17 -22.33 -2.06
N LYS A 23 23.69 -21.83 -0.92
CA LYS A 23 22.27 -21.82 -0.59
C LYS A 23 21.61 -20.52 -1.08
N LEU A 24 20.58 -20.66 -1.89
CA LEU A 24 19.71 -19.56 -2.30
C LEU A 24 18.74 -19.23 -1.16
N PHE A 25 18.69 -17.93 -0.75
CA PHE A 25 17.77 -17.42 0.26
C PHE A 25 16.57 -16.73 -0.36
N ASP A 26 16.84 -15.94 -1.42
CA ASP A 26 15.82 -15.16 -2.08
C ASP A 26 16.22 -14.93 -3.53
N LEU A 27 15.23 -14.87 -4.41
CA LEU A 27 15.39 -14.59 -5.84
C LEU A 27 14.30 -13.62 -6.28
N ASP A 28 14.72 -12.48 -6.75
CA ASP A 28 13.86 -11.51 -7.40
C ASP A 28 14.18 -11.44 -8.88
N THR A 29 13.15 -11.37 -9.71
CA THR A 29 13.27 -11.28 -11.16
C THR A 29 12.37 -10.17 -11.65
N GLU A 30 12.98 -9.16 -12.26
CA GLU A 30 12.28 -8.05 -12.90
C GLU A 30 12.41 -8.19 -14.41
N VAL A 31 11.28 -8.07 -15.11
CA VAL A 31 11.22 -8.08 -16.57
C VAL A 31 10.84 -6.69 -17.04
N THR A 32 11.67 -6.07 -17.88
CA THR A 32 11.57 -4.66 -18.29
C THR A 32 10.21 -4.32 -18.91
N ASP A 33 9.62 -5.25 -19.66
CA ASP A 33 8.30 -5.07 -20.29
C ASP A 33 7.12 -5.38 -19.35
N ARG A 34 7.41 -5.91 -18.14
CA ARG A 34 6.39 -6.18 -17.17
C ARG A 34 6.26 -5.00 -16.22
N VAL A 35 5.39 -4.09 -16.56
CA VAL A 35 5.04 -2.99 -15.66
C VAL A 35 4.43 -3.59 -14.40
N LEU A 36 5.16 -3.51 -13.27
CA LEU A 36 4.63 -3.88 -11.96
C LEU A 36 3.65 -2.80 -11.53
N TYR A 37 2.37 -3.08 -11.67
CA TYR A 37 1.32 -2.11 -11.34
C TYR A 37 0.97 -2.09 -9.85
N LYS A 38 1.20 -3.20 -9.13
CA LYS A 38 0.88 -3.28 -7.70
C LYS A 38 1.67 -2.26 -6.90
N GLY A 39 0.97 -1.43 -6.13
CA GLY A 39 1.57 -0.33 -5.37
C GLY A 39 1.73 0.96 -6.16
N SER A 40 1.57 0.94 -7.48
CA SER A 40 1.60 2.15 -8.31
C SER A 40 0.42 3.06 -7.99
N ILE A 41 0.68 4.38 -8.04
CA ILE A 41 -0.29 5.43 -7.72
C ILE A 41 -0.64 6.19 -8.99
N PHE A 42 -1.93 6.39 -9.21
CA PHE A 42 -2.45 7.06 -10.39
C PHE A 42 -3.41 8.19 -10.02
N LYS A 43 -3.41 9.24 -10.81
CA LYS A 43 -4.53 10.18 -10.91
C LYS A 43 -5.55 9.54 -11.82
N ALA A 44 -6.77 9.37 -11.34
CA ALA A 44 -7.79 8.58 -12.02
C ALA A 44 -9.15 9.29 -11.95
N THR A 45 -10.06 8.93 -12.83
CA THR A 45 -11.40 9.51 -12.90
C THR A 45 -12.45 8.44 -12.57
N VAL A 46 -13.40 8.77 -11.70
CA VAL A 46 -14.53 7.91 -11.37
C VAL A 46 -15.46 7.81 -12.57
N SER A 47 -15.55 6.64 -13.20
CA SER A 47 -16.39 6.43 -14.38
C SER A 47 -17.84 6.15 -14.01
N ARG A 48 -18.07 5.32 -12.98
CA ARG A 48 -19.39 4.91 -12.54
C ARG A 48 -19.37 4.44 -11.08
N ILE A 49 -20.44 4.74 -10.35
CA ILE A 49 -20.64 4.25 -8.99
C ILE A 49 -21.74 3.20 -9.03
N GLU A 50 -21.41 1.98 -8.57
CA GLU A 50 -22.33 0.83 -8.56
C GLU A 50 -22.68 0.48 -7.11
N GLN A 51 -23.84 0.94 -6.69
CA GLN A 51 -24.31 0.77 -5.30
C GLN A 51 -24.56 -0.70 -4.93
N SER A 52 -25.04 -1.49 -5.90
CA SER A 52 -25.30 -2.93 -5.69
C SER A 52 -24.04 -3.72 -5.35
N LEU A 53 -22.88 -3.25 -5.82
CA LEU A 53 -21.57 -3.83 -5.56
C LEU A 53 -20.81 -3.14 -4.41
N ASN A 54 -21.37 -2.08 -3.84
CA ASN A 54 -20.64 -1.20 -2.91
C ASN A 54 -19.26 -0.80 -3.44
N ALA A 55 -19.18 -0.40 -4.70
CA ALA A 55 -17.93 -0.09 -5.39
C ALA A 55 -18.11 0.99 -6.46
N ALA A 56 -17.00 1.59 -6.88
CA ALA A 56 -16.92 2.44 -8.05
C ALA A 56 -15.99 1.80 -9.09
N PHE A 57 -16.27 2.08 -10.36
CA PHE A 57 -15.37 1.81 -11.47
C PHE A 57 -14.61 3.09 -11.80
N VAL A 58 -13.30 2.96 -11.99
CA VAL A 58 -12.39 4.09 -12.09
C VAL A 58 -11.49 3.91 -13.30
N ASP A 59 -11.44 4.94 -14.14
CA ASP A 59 -10.50 5.02 -15.25
C ASP A 59 -9.17 5.59 -14.72
N PHE A 60 -8.12 4.79 -14.76
CA PHE A 60 -6.76 5.15 -14.36
C PHE A 60 -5.75 5.08 -15.51
N GLY A 61 -6.24 5.05 -16.77
CA GLY A 61 -5.44 5.00 -17.98
C GLY A 61 -5.06 3.60 -18.44
N SER A 62 -5.65 2.55 -17.87
CA SER A 62 -5.50 1.16 -18.33
C SER A 62 -6.59 0.81 -19.33
N THR A 63 -6.41 -0.31 -20.07
CA THR A 63 -7.41 -0.85 -21.00
C THR A 63 -8.72 -1.22 -20.32
N ARG A 64 -8.69 -1.49 -19.02
CA ARG A 64 -9.86 -1.82 -18.21
C ARG A 64 -9.99 -0.87 -17.02
N HIS A 65 -11.22 -0.52 -16.69
CA HIS A 65 -11.48 0.26 -15.48
C HIS A 65 -11.10 -0.53 -14.22
N GLY A 66 -10.52 0.16 -13.27
CA GLY A 66 -10.22 -0.38 -11.96
C GLY A 66 -11.47 -0.50 -11.09
N PHE A 67 -11.47 -1.47 -10.19
CA PHE A 67 -12.51 -1.72 -9.22
C PHE A 67 -12.11 -1.10 -7.87
N LEU A 68 -12.84 -0.09 -7.42
CA LEU A 68 -12.62 0.60 -6.16
C LEU A 68 -13.77 0.27 -5.17
N PRO A 69 -13.58 -0.66 -4.23
CA PRO A 69 -14.56 -0.90 -3.19
C PRO A 69 -14.78 0.34 -2.33
N LEU A 70 -16.01 0.70 -1.98
CA LEU A 70 -16.28 1.89 -1.15
C LEU A 70 -15.62 1.81 0.23
N LYS A 71 -15.38 0.62 0.77
CA LYS A 71 -14.62 0.40 2.01
C LYS A 71 -13.12 0.78 1.91
N GLU A 72 -12.59 0.89 0.70
CA GLU A 72 -11.22 1.30 0.41
C GLU A 72 -11.11 2.82 0.18
N LEU A 73 -12.23 3.54 0.27
CA LEU A 73 -12.24 5.00 0.29
C LEU A 73 -11.71 5.53 1.62
N SER A 74 -10.88 6.56 1.56
CA SER A 74 -10.46 7.32 2.74
C SER A 74 -11.64 8.14 3.30
N ARG A 75 -11.55 8.54 4.56
CA ARG A 75 -12.61 9.33 5.22
C ARG A 75 -12.90 10.66 4.53
N ASN A 76 -11.96 11.23 3.83
CA ASN A 76 -12.13 12.48 3.09
C ASN A 76 -13.29 12.41 2.09
N PHE A 77 -13.70 11.19 1.68
CA PHE A 77 -14.86 10.95 0.81
C PHE A 77 -16.17 10.71 1.57
N TYR A 78 -16.17 10.93 2.89
CA TYR A 78 -17.38 10.79 3.70
C TYR A 78 -17.67 12.07 4.47
N LYS A 79 -18.92 12.47 4.50
CA LYS A 79 -19.40 13.58 5.32
C LYS A 79 -20.54 13.09 6.24
N LYS A 80 -20.64 13.67 7.43
CA LYS A 80 -21.80 13.44 8.28
C LYS A 80 -22.97 14.25 7.72
N ASN A 81 -24.09 13.60 7.47
CA ASN A 81 -25.33 14.27 7.12
C ASN A 81 -25.98 14.91 8.38
N SER A 82 -27.10 15.62 8.20
CA SER A 82 -27.87 16.26 9.28
C SER A 82 -28.35 15.29 10.36
N GLN A 83 -28.37 13.99 10.09
CA GLN A 83 -28.76 12.93 11.02
C GLN A 83 -27.54 12.25 11.67
N GLY A 84 -26.31 12.74 11.44
CA GLY A 84 -25.08 12.17 11.99
C GLY A 84 -24.59 10.90 11.29
N LYS A 85 -25.25 10.43 10.22
CA LYS A 85 -24.81 9.27 9.43
C LYS A 85 -23.73 9.68 8.45
N SER A 86 -22.70 8.81 8.29
CA SER A 86 -21.65 9.00 7.27
C SER A 86 -22.22 8.72 5.88
N GLU A 87 -22.13 9.68 5.00
CA GLU A 87 -22.58 9.62 3.61
C GLU A 87 -21.38 9.76 2.68
N CYS A 88 -21.29 8.90 1.67
CA CYS A 88 -20.24 8.94 0.66
C CYS A 88 -20.48 10.14 -0.26
N THR A 89 -19.44 10.96 -0.43
CA THR A 89 -19.49 12.17 -1.27
C THR A 89 -18.81 11.98 -2.63
N LEU A 90 -18.36 10.76 -2.94
CA LEU A 90 -17.78 10.43 -4.23
C LEU A 90 -18.79 10.66 -5.35
N ARG A 91 -18.35 11.21 -6.49
CA ARG A 91 -19.20 11.48 -7.64
C ARG A 91 -18.58 10.93 -8.93
N GLU A 92 -19.42 10.58 -9.87
CA GLU A 92 -18.98 10.24 -11.23
C GLU A 92 -18.35 11.49 -11.88
N GLY A 93 -17.29 11.28 -12.67
CA GLY A 93 -16.46 12.33 -13.26
C GLY A 93 -15.44 12.95 -12.29
N GLN A 94 -15.46 12.58 -11.00
CA GLN A 94 -14.51 13.13 -10.03
C GLN A 94 -13.12 12.55 -10.23
N GLU A 95 -12.09 13.42 -10.22
CA GLU A 95 -10.69 13.02 -10.20
C GLU A 95 -10.26 12.65 -8.77
N ILE A 96 -9.57 11.52 -8.64
CA ILE A 96 -9.08 10.98 -7.37
C ILE A 96 -7.69 10.37 -7.53
N LEU A 97 -6.94 10.33 -6.43
CA LEU A 97 -5.71 9.53 -6.36
C LEU A 97 -6.04 8.10 -5.92
N VAL A 98 -5.53 7.12 -6.66
CA VAL A 98 -5.73 5.71 -6.36
C VAL A 98 -4.41 4.96 -6.41
N GLN A 99 -4.31 3.93 -5.58
CA GLN A 99 -3.20 2.97 -5.59
C GLN A 99 -3.73 1.60 -5.96
N ILE A 100 -2.97 0.86 -6.77
CA ILE A 100 -3.29 -0.51 -7.13
C ILE A 100 -2.96 -1.45 -5.96
N ASN A 101 -3.98 -2.05 -5.37
CA ASN A 101 -3.83 -3.08 -4.33
C ASN A 101 -3.65 -4.48 -4.90
N LYS A 102 -4.35 -4.77 -6.00
CA LYS A 102 -4.23 -6.04 -6.74
C LYS A 102 -4.26 -5.75 -8.22
N GLU A 103 -3.38 -6.41 -8.95
CA GLU A 103 -3.32 -6.34 -10.40
C GLU A 103 -4.52 -6.98 -11.07
N GLU A 104 -4.69 -6.68 -12.33
CA GLU A 104 -5.69 -7.33 -13.19
C GLU A 104 -5.45 -8.84 -13.23
N ARG A 105 -6.54 -9.59 -13.20
CA ARG A 105 -6.47 -11.05 -13.29
C ARG A 105 -7.61 -11.61 -14.13
N GLY A 106 -7.28 -12.25 -15.23
CA GLY A 106 -8.27 -12.80 -16.15
C GLY A 106 -9.19 -11.70 -16.68
N THR A 107 -10.48 -11.79 -16.41
CA THR A 107 -11.49 -10.80 -16.83
C THR A 107 -11.70 -9.66 -15.83
N LYS A 108 -11.05 -9.72 -14.65
CA LYS A 108 -11.23 -8.74 -13.59
C LYS A 108 -10.20 -7.61 -13.72
N GLY A 109 -10.65 -6.37 -13.68
CA GLY A 109 -9.79 -5.19 -13.60
C GLY A 109 -9.03 -5.10 -12.25
N ALA A 110 -8.03 -4.22 -12.21
CA ALA A 110 -7.24 -3.97 -11.00
C ALA A 110 -8.12 -3.55 -9.83
N THR A 111 -7.77 -3.98 -8.61
CA THR A 111 -8.42 -3.51 -7.39
C THR A 111 -7.68 -2.30 -6.85
N LEU A 112 -8.40 -1.21 -6.66
CA LEU A 112 -7.88 0.09 -6.26
C LEU A 112 -8.21 0.43 -4.80
N SER A 113 -7.44 1.36 -4.23
CA SER A 113 -7.68 1.99 -2.93
C SER A 113 -7.33 3.47 -3.00
N THR A 114 -8.02 4.32 -2.25
CA THR A 114 -7.61 5.72 -2.03
C THR A 114 -6.76 5.89 -0.76
N GLN A 115 -6.58 4.82 0.02
CA GLN A 115 -5.63 4.77 1.11
C GLN A 115 -4.25 4.44 0.52
N ILE A 116 -3.43 5.47 0.36
CA ILE A 116 -2.11 5.33 -0.26
C ILE A 116 -1.13 4.79 0.78
N SER A 117 -0.51 3.65 0.50
CA SER A 117 0.49 3.04 1.36
C SER A 117 1.88 3.08 0.71
N ILE A 118 2.86 3.59 1.45
CA ILE A 118 4.25 3.68 1.01
C ILE A 118 5.10 2.82 1.94
N ALA A 119 5.71 1.78 1.37
CA ALA A 119 6.52 0.85 2.12
C ALA A 119 7.95 1.36 2.26
N GLY A 120 8.35 1.72 3.49
CA GLY A 120 9.72 1.94 3.88
C GLY A 120 10.39 0.65 4.37
N ARG A 121 11.65 0.77 4.79
CA ARG A 121 12.44 -0.36 5.30
C ARG A 121 11.85 -0.92 6.59
N PHE A 122 11.57 -0.07 7.56
CA PHE A 122 11.13 -0.44 8.91
C PHE A 122 9.64 -0.27 9.12
N MET A 123 9.00 0.58 8.33
CA MET A 123 7.61 0.96 8.47
C MET A 123 6.91 1.03 7.12
N VAL A 124 5.58 0.97 7.17
CA VAL A 124 4.70 1.36 6.07
C VAL A 124 3.95 2.61 6.52
N LEU A 125 4.07 3.69 5.76
CA LEU A 125 3.25 4.89 5.93
C LEU A 125 1.95 4.72 5.15
N ILE A 126 0.81 5.01 5.77
CA ILE A 126 -0.50 5.00 5.11
C ILE A 126 -1.04 6.42 5.16
N ALA A 127 -1.11 7.07 4.01
CA ALA A 127 -1.74 8.38 3.87
C ALA A 127 -3.27 8.25 3.78
N ASN A 128 -3.97 9.29 4.18
CA ASN A 128 -5.44 9.34 4.22
C ASN A 128 -6.07 8.23 5.10
N SER A 129 -5.39 7.87 6.18
CA SER A 129 -5.82 6.85 7.12
C SER A 129 -6.17 7.48 8.46
N ASP A 130 -7.33 7.11 8.99
CA ASP A 130 -7.75 7.53 10.34
C ASP A 130 -7.50 6.44 11.39
N LYS A 131 -6.90 5.35 10.97
CA LYS A 131 -6.53 4.28 11.90
C LYS A 131 -5.29 4.72 12.65
N SER A 132 -5.33 4.68 13.98
CA SER A 132 -4.11 4.70 14.76
C SER A 132 -3.18 3.62 14.20
N GLY A 133 -1.91 3.95 13.99
CA GLY A 133 -0.91 3.06 13.44
C GLY A 133 -0.93 1.65 14.06
N GLY A 134 -0.09 0.79 13.57
CA GLY A 134 -0.07 -0.62 13.97
C GLY A 134 1.33 -1.19 14.04
N ILE A 135 1.38 -2.43 14.48
CA ILE A 135 2.60 -3.23 14.53
C ILE A 135 2.32 -4.53 13.80
N SER A 136 3.27 -5.00 13.01
CA SER A 136 3.18 -6.29 12.31
C SER A 136 2.62 -7.38 13.23
N ARG A 137 1.70 -8.19 12.73
CA ARG A 137 1.12 -9.32 13.50
C ARG A 137 2.15 -10.40 13.84
N ARG A 138 3.31 -10.38 13.19
CA ARG A 138 4.41 -11.31 13.46
C ARG A 138 5.22 -10.92 14.68
N ILE A 139 5.08 -9.70 15.19
CA ILE A 139 5.75 -9.21 16.38
C ILE A 139 4.83 -9.44 17.57
N THR A 140 5.31 -10.13 18.58
CA THR A 140 4.57 -10.55 19.79
C THR A 140 5.39 -10.30 21.06
N GLY A 141 4.77 -10.43 22.24
CA GLY A 141 5.47 -10.31 23.52
C GLY A 141 5.98 -8.89 23.80
N ASP A 142 7.09 -8.82 24.56
CA ASP A 142 7.68 -7.58 25.05
C ASP A 142 8.11 -6.64 23.92
N GLU A 143 8.67 -7.19 22.84
CA GLU A 143 9.05 -6.41 21.64
C GLU A 143 7.87 -5.60 21.08
N ARG A 144 6.66 -6.17 21.15
CA ARG A 144 5.45 -5.49 20.68
C ARG A 144 5.07 -4.33 21.60
N GLU A 145 5.21 -4.49 22.90
CA GLU A 145 4.90 -3.43 23.86
C GLU A 145 5.91 -2.28 23.75
N ASP A 146 7.19 -2.59 23.61
CA ASP A 146 8.24 -1.58 23.43
C ASP A 146 8.01 -0.77 22.16
N LEU A 147 7.72 -1.44 21.02
CA LEU A 147 7.41 -0.76 19.78
C LEU A 147 6.12 0.07 19.85
N LYS A 148 5.11 -0.37 20.62
CA LYS A 148 3.89 0.40 20.86
C LYS A 148 4.19 1.72 21.57
N ASN A 149 5.09 1.67 22.56
CA ASN A 149 5.54 2.85 23.29
C ASN A 149 6.35 3.80 22.39
N GLN A 150 7.16 3.25 21.47
CA GLN A 150 7.90 4.05 20.50
C GLN A 150 6.98 4.73 19.50
N ILE A 151 6.01 3.99 18.90
CA ILE A 151 5.03 4.56 17.95
C ILE A 151 4.27 5.73 18.55
N SER A 152 3.89 5.65 19.83
CA SER A 152 3.13 6.72 20.49
C SER A 152 3.90 8.03 20.61
N LYS A 153 5.23 8.00 20.44
CA LYS A 153 6.13 9.16 20.49
C LYS A 153 6.52 9.68 19.12
N LEU A 154 6.21 8.92 18.02
CA LEU A 154 6.52 9.34 16.67
C LEU A 154 5.66 10.56 16.29
N ASP A 155 6.29 11.52 15.63
CA ASP A 155 5.59 12.67 15.06
C ASP A 155 4.97 12.27 13.71
N ILE A 156 3.74 11.78 13.77
CA ILE A 156 2.98 11.34 12.59
C ILE A 156 2.00 12.44 12.20
N PRO A 157 2.08 12.98 10.97
CA PRO A 157 1.16 14.01 10.51
C PRO A 157 -0.31 13.57 10.61
N GLU A 158 -1.19 14.53 10.85
CA GLU A 158 -2.64 14.28 10.90
C GLU A 158 -3.15 13.64 9.60
N GLY A 159 -4.04 12.67 9.73
CA GLY A 159 -4.58 11.93 8.58
C GLY A 159 -3.63 10.87 8.02
N MET A 160 -2.51 10.60 8.70
CA MET A 160 -1.58 9.53 8.35
C MET A 160 -1.50 8.50 9.47
N SER A 161 -1.09 7.28 9.13
CA SER A 161 -0.78 6.24 10.09
C SER A 161 0.42 5.42 9.65
N VAL A 162 1.09 4.77 10.59
CA VAL A 162 2.25 3.92 10.32
C VAL A 162 2.01 2.50 10.82
N ILE A 163 2.60 1.54 10.11
CA ILE A 163 2.64 0.14 10.55
C ILE A 163 4.10 -0.28 10.61
N ILE A 164 4.58 -0.62 11.82
CA ILE A 164 5.95 -1.13 11.98
C ILE A 164 6.03 -2.55 11.42
N ARG A 165 7.06 -2.77 10.61
CA ARG A 165 7.41 -4.08 10.03
C ARG A 165 8.33 -4.85 10.98
N THR A 166 8.48 -6.15 10.75
CA THR A 166 9.42 -6.99 11.52
C THR A 166 10.87 -6.49 11.46
N ALA A 167 11.26 -5.80 10.39
CA ALA A 167 12.57 -5.18 10.27
C ALA A 167 12.78 -3.96 11.20
N GLY A 168 11.72 -3.46 11.82
CA GLY A 168 11.77 -2.38 12.82
C GLY A 168 12.01 -2.86 14.25
N ILE A 169 12.12 -4.18 14.50
CA ILE A 169 12.53 -4.73 15.80
C ILE A 169 13.97 -4.27 16.10
N ASP A 170 14.25 -3.91 17.35
CA ASP A 170 15.56 -3.46 17.84
C ASP A 170 16.09 -2.20 17.13
N ARG A 171 15.20 -1.38 16.54
CA ARG A 171 15.58 -0.08 15.98
C ARG A 171 15.41 1.02 17.00
N SER A 172 16.33 1.99 16.95
CA SER A 172 16.22 3.18 17.81
C SER A 172 15.03 4.05 17.37
N PHE A 173 14.58 4.91 18.26
CA PHE A 173 13.53 5.88 17.95
C PHE A 173 13.90 6.77 16.76
N GLU A 174 15.16 7.21 16.70
CA GLU A 174 15.69 8.06 15.62
C GLU A 174 15.67 7.34 14.27
N GLU A 175 15.99 6.02 14.25
CA GLU A 175 15.91 5.21 13.03
C GLU A 175 14.47 4.99 12.54
N LEU A 176 13.50 5.00 13.44
CA LEU A 176 12.09 4.90 13.09
C LEU A 176 11.48 6.25 12.69
N GLN A 177 11.97 7.37 13.24
CA GLN A 177 11.46 8.71 12.93
C GLN A 177 11.96 9.22 11.57
N ASN A 178 13.16 8.83 11.12
CA ASN A 178 13.77 9.20 9.84
C ASN A 178 13.37 8.28 8.69
#